data_d1e68bd695c9e4fc2af1573891da4d81
#
_entry.id   d1e68bd695c9e4fc2af1573891da4d81
#
_cell.length_a   1.000
_cell.length_b   1.000
_cell.length_c   1.000
_cell.angle_alpha   90.00
_cell.angle_beta   90.00
_cell.angle_gamma   90.00
#
_symmetry.space_group_name_H-M   'P 1'
#
loop_
_entity.id
_entity.type
_entity.pdbx_description
1 polymer ?
#
loop_
_entity_poly.entity_id
_entity_poly.type
_entity_poly.pdbx_seq_one_letter_code
_entity_poly.pdbx_strand_id
1 'polypeptide(L)'
;MRSDTVKKGYEKAPHRALLRATGLKDEDFNKPFVAIVNSYVDVVPGHVHLQEFGKLIKEAVREAGAVPFEFNTIGVDDGIAMGHMGMKYSLPSRELIADCVETMIEAHRFDAMVCIPNCDKIVPGMLLAAMRVNIPTIFVSGGAMKAGMTPEGETIDLISVFEGVGAYSAGKIDERRLTTLEKFACPSCGSCSGMFTANSMNCLMEALGLALPFNGSALAKSPEREALARQAASQIITLIERDIKPRDIVTPEAIDDAFALDMAMGGSSNTVLHTLALANEAGVDYPLERINSVADKVPHICKVSPAGKWHMEDVHRAGGIPAILNEIQWGTGMLHFDRLTVTGKTLGESIQGHDIKDEEVIRRYDNAHSKRGGLAILFGNLAPNGAVVKVGGVSEAMMKFEGPAVIFESQEEAMAGILGGKVKAGDCVVVRYEGPKGGPGMQEMLSPTSAIMGMGLGDKVALITDGRFSGGTRGACIGHVSPEAAARGPIAALQPGDVIEIDLTARTLDVHLTSGEIENRLQALPPFQSRTTSKWLKRYSYFVTSADTGAVLSTDGGR
;
A
#
# COMPACT_ATOMS: atom_id res chain seq x y z
N MET A 1 -18.30 -6.50 -28.12
CA MET A 1 -17.15 -5.67 -27.61
C MET A 1 -17.70 -4.30 -27.24
N ARG A 2 -17.24 -3.67 -26.15
CA ARG A 2 -17.60 -2.30 -25.76
C ARG A 2 -17.17 -1.30 -26.83
N SER A 3 -15.99 -1.51 -27.41
CA SER A 3 -15.43 -0.69 -28.48
C SER A 3 -16.25 -0.69 -29.79
N ASP A 4 -17.20 -1.62 -29.97
CA ASP A 4 -18.11 -1.59 -31.11
C ASP A 4 -18.92 -0.28 -31.18
N THR A 5 -19.14 0.37 -30.02
CA THR A 5 -19.78 1.69 -29.93
C THR A 5 -19.06 2.78 -30.76
N VAL A 6 -17.75 2.66 -30.98
CA VAL A 6 -16.93 3.61 -31.77
C VAL A 6 -16.45 3.01 -33.10
N LYS A 7 -16.61 1.72 -33.32
CA LYS A 7 -16.12 0.99 -34.50
C LYS A 7 -17.19 0.69 -35.53
N LYS A 8 -18.40 0.31 -35.11
CA LYS A 8 -19.43 -0.26 -35.98
C LYS A 8 -20.54 0.74 -36.32
N GLY A 9 -21.12 0.58 -37.51
CA GLY A 9 -22.16 1.46 -38.06
C GLY A 9 -21.61 2.58 -38.93
N TYR A 10 -22.42 3.05 -39.89
CA TYR A 10 -22.02 4.12 -40.81
C TYR A 10 -21.86 5.47 -40.11
N GLU A 11 -22.66 5.71 -39.06
CA GLU A 11 -22.62 6.92 -38.25
C GLU A 11 -21.34 7.03 -37.41
N LYS A 12 -20.55 5.95 -37.32
CA LYS A 12 -19.25 5.92 -36.63
C LYS A 12 -18.07 6.16 -37.60
N ALA A 13 -18.35 6.53 -38.87
CA ALA A 13 -17.29 6.89 -39.83
C ALA A 13 -16.36 8.02 -39.32
N PRO A 14 -16.83 9.10 -38.65
CA PRO A 14 -15.96 10.11 -38.06
C PRO A 14 -15.03 9.55 -37.01
N HIS A 15 -15.51 8.65 -36.13
CA HIS A 15 -14.70 8.00 -35.06
C HIS A 15 -13.59 7.16 -35.72
N ARG A 16 -13.94 6.34 -36.72
CA ARG A 16 -12.95 5.52 -37.44
C ARG A 16 -11.93 6.39 -38.19
N ALA A 17 -12.33 7.54 -38.73
CA ALA A 17 -11.40 8.47 -39.35
C ALA A 17 -10.34 8.97 -38.38
N LEU A 18 -10.72 9.34 -37.16
CA LEU A 18 -9.80 9.73 -36.09
C LEU A 18 -8.90 8.57 -35.67
N LEU A 19 -9.46 7.38 -35.49
CA LEU A 19 -8.71 6.17 -35.14
C LEU A 19 -7.70 5.78 -36.24
N ARG A 20 -8.04 5.96 -37.53
CA ARG A 20 -7.08 5.78 -38.65
C ARG A 20 -5.91 6.76 -38.57
N ALA A 21 -6.14 7.99 -38.14
CA ALA A 21 -5.07 8.98 -37.97
C ALA A 21 -4.07 8.55 -36.85
N THR A 22 -4.46 7.65 -35.94
CA THR A 22 -3.54 7.03 -34.96
C THR A 22 -2.81 5.80 -35.52
N GLY A 23 -3.03 5.43 -36.78
CA GLY A 23 -2.34 4.34 -37.48
C GLY A 23 -3.13 3.03 -37.58
N LEU A 24 -4.42 3.00 -37.20
CA LEU A 24 -5.26 1.81 -37.32
C LEU A 24 -5.56 1.48 -38.79
N LYS A 25 -5.51 0.18 -39.11
CA LYS A 25 -5.84 -0.39 -40.41
C LYS A 25 -7.23 -1.05 -40.37
N ASP A 26 -7.71 -1.48 -41.52
CA ASP A 26 -9.05 -2.08 -41.66
C ASP A 26 -9.25 -3.31 -40.80
N GLU A 27 -8.26 -4.18 -40.74
CA GLU A 27 -8.29 -5.39 -39.90
C GLU A 27 -8.37 -5.13 -38.39
N ASP A 28 -7.92 -3.96 -37.91
CA ASP A 28 -7.89 -3.60 -36.50
C ASP A 28 -9.29 -3.29 -35.94
N PHE A 29 -10.22 -2.87 -36.78
CA PHE A 29 -11.60 -2.59 -36.35
C PHE A 29 -12.42 -3.83 -35.96
N ASN A 30 -11.91 -5.02 -36.25
CA ASN A 30 -12.52 -6.29 -35.83
C ASN A 30 -11.90 -6.89 -34.56
N LYS A 31 -10.83 -6.26 -34.04
CA LYS A 31 -10.10 -6.72 -32.87
C LYS A 31 -10.57 -6.00 -31.60
N PRO A 32 -10.39 -6.56 -30.41
CA PRO A 32 -10.63 -5.83 -29.16
C PRO A 32 -9.63 -4.69 -28.98
N PHE A 33 -10.09 -3.59 -28.37
CA PHE A 33 -9.26 -2.45 -27.98
C PHE A 33 -8.84 -2.62 -26.53
N VAL A 34 -7.53 -2.74 -26.29
CA VAL A 34 -6.94 -2.96 -24.97
C VAL A 34 -6.20 -1.69 -24.54
N ALA A 35 -6.59 -1.13 -23.41
CA ALA A 35 -5.87 -0.03 -22.79
C ALA A 35 -4.60 -0.55 -22.09
N ILE A 36 -3.47 0.08 -22.36
CA ILE A 36 -2.24 -0.09 -21.59
C ILE A 36 -2.16 1.09 -20.65
N VAL A 37 -2.57 0.85 -19.41
CA VAL A 37 -2.63 1.86 -18.36
C VAL A 37 -1.26 1.93 -17.70
N ASN A 38 -0.41 2.81 -18.20
CA ASN A 38 0.96 2.98 -17.72
C ASN A 38 1.03 4.08 -16.65
N SER A 39 2.10 4.06 -15.87
CA SER A 39 2.40 5.05 -14.83
C SER A 39 3.85 5.56 -14.92
N TYR A 40 4.40 5.61 -16.13
CA TYR A 40 5.72 6.17 -16.38
C TYR A 40 5.82 7.62 -15.87
N VAL A 41 6.83 7.89 -15.06
CA VAL A 41 7.20 9.22 -14.54
C VAL A 41 8.70 9.26 -14.32
N ASP A 42 9.40 10.25 -14.86
CA ASP A 42 10.87 10.38 -14.78
C ASP A 42 11.40 10.55 -13.35
N VAL A 43 10.66 11.27 -12.50
CA VAL A 43 11.09 11.60 -11.13
C VAL A 43 10.90 10.45 -10.14
N VAL A 44 10.24 9.35 -10.53
CA VAL A 44 9.94 8.22 -9.66
C VAL A 44 10.85 7.04 -10.00
N PRO A 45 11.83 6.64 -9.16
CA PRO A 45 12.77 5.55 -9.45
C PRO A 45 12.06 4.23 -9.80
N GLY A 46 10.91 3.97 -9.17
CA GLY A 46 10.07 2.82 -9.46
C GLY A 46 9.42 2.83 -10.86
N HIS A 47 9.43 3.96 -11.57
CA HIS A 47 8.65 4.19 -12.78
C HIS A 47 9.45 4.64 -14.01
N VAL A 48 10.70 5.07 -13.85
CA VAL A 48 11.54 5.59 -14.96
C VAL A 48 11.70 4.60 -16.13
N HIS A 49 11.62 3.29 -15.87
CA HIS A 49 11.76 2.24 -16.87
C HIS A 49 10.44 1.84 -17.52
N LEU A 50 9.30 2.34 -17.03
CA LEU A 50 7.98 1.88 -17.48
C LEU A 50 7.62 2.34 -18.88
N GLN A 51 8.32 3.34 -19.44
CA GLN A 51 8.15 3.70 -20.84
C GLN A 51 8.57 2.55 -21.78
N GLU A 52 9.73 1.95 -21.54
CA GLU A 52 10.21 0.80 -22.32
C GLU A 52 9.36 -0.45 -22.03
N PHE A 53 8.97 -0.63 -20.77
CA PHE A 53 8.12 -1.74 -20.36
C PHE A 53 6.73 -1.67 -21.01
N GLY A 54 6.14 -0.47 -21.13
CA GLY A 54 4.88 -0.24 -21.85
C GLY A 54 4.98 -0.58 -23.33
N LYS A 55 6.10 -0.27 -24.00
CA LYS A 55 6.35 -0.67 -25.40
C LYS A 55 6.33 -2.19 -25.56
N LEU A 56 7.05 -2.91 -24.67
CA LEU A 56 7.08 -4.37 -24.67
C LEU A 56 5.68 -4.97 -24.55
N ILE A 57 4.86 -4.45 -23.62
CA ILE A 57 3.49 -4.94 -23.41
C ILE A 57 2.61 -4.64 -24.63
N LYS A 58 2.73 -3.45 -25.24
CA LYS A 58 1.99 -3.12 -26.46
C LYS A 58 2.32 -4.07 -27.61
N GLU A 59 3.59 -4.38 -27.81
CA GLU A 59 4.03 -5.35 -28.82
C GLU A 59 3.39 -6.72 -28.56
N ALA A 60 3.48 -7.21 -27.32
CA ALA A 60 2.93 -8.52 -26.95
C ALA A 60 1.39 -8.59 -27.05
N VAL A 61 0.67 -7.51 -26.71
CA VAL A 61 -0.80 -7.43 -26.91
C VAL A 61 -1.16 -7.45 -28.39
N ARG A 62 -0.36 -6.79 -29.22
CA ARG A 62 -0.57 -6.80 -30.69
C ARG A 62 -0.31 -8.18 -31.28
N GLU A 63 0.74 -8.85 -30.85
CA GLU A 63 1.06 -10.25 -31.22
C GLU A 63 -0.05 -11.21 -30.78
N ALA A 64 -0.68 -10.97 -29.62
CA ALA A 64 -1.80 -11.75 -29.12
C ALA A 64 -3.14 -11.47 -29.86
N GLY A 65 -3.18 -10.54 -30.83
CA GLY A 65 -4.34 -10.33 -31.70
C GLY A 65 -5.28 -9.20 -31.28
N ALA A 66 -4.90 -8.34 -30.35
CA ALA A 66 -5.66 -7.14 -29.93
C ALA A 66 -4.99 -5.84 -30.40
N VAL A 67 -5.69 -4.72 -30.25
CA VAL A 67 -5.18 -3.38 -30.55
C VAL A 67 -4.85 -2.65 -29.26
N PRO A 68 -3.56 -2.44 -28.92
CA PRO A 68 -3.16 -1.74 -27.71
C PRO A 68 -3.18 -0.22 -27.91
N PHE A 69 -3.70 0.49 -26.90
CA PHE A 69 -3.60 1.95 -26.77
C PHE A 69 -3.04 2.30 -25.41
N GLU A 70 -1.93 3.00 -25.37
CA GLU A 70 -1.27 3.39 -24.14
C GLU A 70 -1.65 4.81 -23.73
N PHE A 71 -1.88 4.99 -22.43
CA PHE A 71 -1.92 6.29 -21.78
C PHE A 71 -1.27 6.21 -20.40
N ASN A 72 -0.81 7.34 -19.87
CA ASN A 72 -0.17 7.42 -18.56
C ASN A 72 -1.05 8.10 -17.53
N THR A 73 -0.99 7.60 -16.29
CA THR A 73 -1.46 8.33 -15.11
C THR A 73 -0.32 9.16 -14.51
N ILE A 74 -0.65 9.97 -13.51
CA ILE A 74 0.35 10.60 -12.64
C ILE A 74 0.96 9.56 -11.69
N GLY A 75 2.12 9.88 -11.12
CA GLY A 75 2.75 9.12 -10.05
C GLY A 75 3.46 10.07 -9.08
N VAL A 76 3.21 9.90 -7.78
CA VAL A 76 3.93 10.60 -6.71
C VAL A 76 4.89 9.60 -6.08
N ASP A 77 6.14 10.01 -5.86
CA ASP A 77 7.12 9.24 -5.09
C ASP A 77 7.00 9.59 -3.62
N ASP A 78 6.58 8.62 -2.80
CA ASP A 78 6.40 8.84 -1.36
C ASP A 78 7.72 9.13 -0.66
N GLY A 79 8.82 8.49 -1.08
CA GLY A 79 10.14 8.70 -0.52
C GLY A 79 10.66 10.14 -0.73
N ILE A 80 10.48 10.68 -1.96
CA ILE A 80 10.85 12.06 -2.29
C ILE A 80 9.91 13.06 -1.61
N ALA A 81 8.62 12.73 -1.48
CA ALA A 81 7.62 13.59 -0.87
C ALA A 81 7.67 13.60 0.67
N MET A 82 8.35 12.62 1.30
CA MET A 82 8.35 12.43 2.75
C MET A 82 9.07 13.55 3.50
N GLY A 83 8.52 13.93 4.66
CA GLY A 83 9.11 14.95 5.53
C GLY A 83 8.85 16.39 5.13
N HIS A 84 8.04 16.64 4.10
CA HIS A 84 7.62 17.98 3.68
C HIS A 84 6.18 17.99 3.13
N MET A 85 5.69 19.18 2.77
CA MET A 85 4.32 19.40 2.33
C MET A 85 3.88 18.52 1.13
N GLY A 86 4.82 18.05 0.31
CA GLY A 86 4.56 17.15 -0.81
C GLY A 86 3.86 15.86 -0.40
N MET A 87 4.13 15.37 0.82
CA MET A 87 3.54 14.13 1.32
C MET A 87 2.01 14.17 1.48
N LYS A 88 1.44 15.37 1.68
CA LYS A 88 -0.02 15.57 1.70
C LYS A 88 -0.70 15.30 0.36
N TYR A 89 0.05 15.26 -0.74
CA TYR A 89 -0.46 14.93 -2.08
C TYR A 89 -0.37 13.45 -2.43
N SER A 90 0.37 12.66 -1.65
CA SER A 90 0.59 11.25 -1.92
C SER A 90 -0.73 10.46 -1.90
N LEU A 91 -1.41 10.34 -0.76
CA LEU A 91 -2.68 9.59 -0.68
C LEU A 91 -3.78 10.15 -1.60
N PRO A 92 -3.99 11.48 -1.71
CA PRO A 92 -4.95 12.02 -2.65
C PRO A 92 -4.67 11.67 -4.12
N SER A 93 -3.42 11.42 -4.50
CA SER A 93 -3.08 10.99 -5.87
C SER A 93 -3.69 9.64 -6.23
N ARG A 94 -3.95 8.75 -5.26
CA ARG A 94 -4.65 7.48 -5.46
C ARG A 94 -6.00 7.68 -6.12
N GLU A 95 -6.78 8.64 -5.64
CA GLU A 95 -8.11 8.96 -6.17
C GLU A 95 -8.01 9.59 -7.57
N LEU A 96 -7.06 10.51 -7.79
CA LEU A 96 -6.83 11.09 -9.11
C LEU A 96 -6.43 10.05 -10.15
N ILE A 97 -5.64 9.06 -9.76
CA ILE A 97 -5.26 7.94 -10.64
C ILE A 97 -6.50 7.14 -11.00
N ALA A 98 -7.34 6.81 -10.02
CA ALA A 98 -8.58 6.08 -10.25
C ALA A 98 -9.52 6.84 -11.20
N ASP A 99 -9.75 8.12 -10.96
CA ASP A 99 -10.58 9.00 -11.79
C ASP A 99 -10.02 9.14 -13.22
N CYS A 100 -8.69 9.27 -13.34
CA CYS A 100 -8.02 9.37 -14.64
C CYS A 100 -8.23 8.10 -15.47
N VAL A 101 -8.01 6.93 -14.89
CA VAL A 101 -8.16 5.65 -15.57
C VAL A 101 -9.62 5.42 -15.96
N GLU A 102 -10.55 5.60 -15.03
CA GLU A 102 -12.00 5.50 -15.30
C GLU A 102 -12.40 6.40 -16.46
N THR A 103 -11.98 7.68 -16.44
CA THR A 103 -12.27 8.65 -17.49
C THR A 103 -11.80 8.18 -18.86
N MET A 104 -10.55 7.69 -18.96
CA MET A 104 -10.00 7.23 -20.22
C MET A 104 -10.70 5.98 -20.74
N ILE A 105 -10.97 5.01 -19.85
CA ILE A 105 -11.62 3.76 -20.22
C ILE A 105 -13.06 3.99 -20.70
N GLU A 106 -13.83 4.80 -19.98
CA GLU A 106 -15.23 5.05 -20.31
C GLU A 106 -15.39 5.94 -21.54
N ALA A 107 -14.60 7.01 -21.66
CA ALA A 107 -14.69 7.93 -22.79
C ALA A 107 -14.32 7.25 -24.11
N HIS A 108 -13.34 6.35 -24.13
CA HIS A 108 -12.85 5.70 -25.35
C HIS A 108 -13.38 4.29 -25.55
N ARG A 109 -14.18 3.78 -24.61
CA ARG A 109 -14.88 2.50 -24.68
C ARG A 109 -13.96 1.29 -24.89
N PHE A 110 -12.85 1.23 -24.14
CA PHE A 110 -11.95 0.08 -24.18
C PHE A 110 -12.63 -1.21 -23.73
N ASP A 111 -12.22 -2.32 -24.32
CA ASP A 111 -12.77 -3.66 -24.05
C ASP A 111 -12.11 -4.32 -22.83
N ALA A 112 -10.82 -4.01 -22.63
CA ALA A 112 -10.01 -4.57 -21.53
C ALA A 112 -8.85 -3.62 -21.20
N MET A 113 -8.14 -3.89 -20.11
CA MET A 113 -6.93 -3.13 -19.75
C MET A 113 -5.83 -4.00 -19.15
N VAL A 114 -4.57 -3.63 -19.47
CA VAL A 114 -3.37 -4.10 -18.79
C VAL A 114 -2.83 -2.92 -17.98
N CYS A 115 -2.81 -3.08 -16.66
CA CYS A 115 -2.35 -2.04 -15.73
C CYS A 115 -0.88 -2.25 -15.36
N ILE A 116 -0.07 -1.18 -15.44
CA ILE A 116 1.36 -1.19 -15.14
C ILE A 116 1.64 -0.24 -13.96
N PRO A 117 1.28 -0.61 -12.72
CA PRO A 117 1.65 0.14 -11.54
C PRO A 117 3.01 -0.30 -11.00
N ASN A 118 3.57 0.42 -10.01
CA ASN A 118 4.70 -0.07 -9.25
C ASN A 118 4.85 0.51 -7.84
N CYS A 119 4.55 1.79 -7.62
CA CYS A 119 4.74 2.46 -6.33
C CYS A 119 3.45 2.64 -5.52
N ASP A 120 3.62 3.12 -4.31
CA ASP A 120 2.72 3.10 -3.14
C ASP A 120 1.26 3.43 -3.41
N LYS A 121 0.97 4.55 -4.10
CA LYS A 121 -0.41 5.02 -4.34
C LYS A 121 -0.91 4.70 -5.74
N ILE A 122 0.02 4.37 -6.65
CA ILE A 122 -0.30 4.04 -8.02
C ILE A 122 -0.93 2.65 -8.09
N VAL A 123 -0.38 1.68 -7.35
CA VAL A 123 -0.96 0.33 -7.27
C VAL A 123 -2.41 0.39 -6.80
N PRO A 124 -2.74 0.93 -5.60
CA PRO A 124 -4.13 0.99 -5.16
C PRO A 124 -4.99 1.90 -6.05
N GLY A 125 -4.46 3.00 -6.60
CA GLY A 125 -5.21 3.85 -7.53
C GLY A 125 -5.71 3.12 -8.77
N MET A 126 -4.85 2.30 -9.39
CA MET A 126 -5.25 1.46 -10.52
C MET A 126 -6.18 0.31 -10.10
N LEU A 127 -6.01 -0.24 -8.89
CA LEU A 127 -6.93 -1.25 -8.35
C LEU A 127 -8.34 -0.68 -8.17
N LEU A 128 -8.47 0.52 -7.60
CA LEU A 128 -9.76 1.21 -7.47
C LEU A 128 -10.42 1.42 -8.84
N ALA A 129 -9.67 1.91 -9.83
CA ALA A 129 -10.17 2.07 -11.20
C ALA A 129 -10.66 0.74 -11.78
N ALA A 130 -9.91 -0.35 -11.58
CA ALA A 130 -10.31 -1.66 -12.07
C ALA A 130 -11.64 -2.15 -11.47
N MET A 131 -11.86 -1.87 -10.19
CA MET A 131 -13.14 -2.17 -9.54
C MET A 131 -14.28 -1.31 -10.10
N ARG A 132 -14.05 -0.01 -10.32
CA ARG A 132 -15.06 0.93 -10.86
C ARG A 132 -15.51 0.54 -12.25
N VAL A 133 -14.57 0.39 -13.18
CA VAL A 133 -14.91 0.12 -14.59
C VAL A 133 -15.29 -1.34 -14.86
N ASN A 134 -14.82 -2.26 -14.05
CA ASN A 134 -15.13 -3.69 -14.05
C ASN A 134 -15.15 -4.34 -15.45
N ILE A 135 -14.07 -4.15 -16.20
CA ILE A 135 -13.80 -4.82 -17.49
C ILE A 135 -12.66 -5.82 -17.33
N PRO A 136 -12.47 -6.79 -18.24
CA PRO A 136 -11.33 -7.69 -18.20
C PRO A 136 -10.02 -6.94 -17.97
N THR A 137 -9.32 -7.27 -16.87
CA THR A 137 -8.14 -6.53 -16.42
C THR A 137 -7.10 -7.47 -15.86
N ILE A 138 -5.83 -7.21 -16.18
CA ILE A 138 -4.68 -7.87 -15.58
C ILE A 138 -3.64 -6.83 -15.15
N PHE A 139 -2.99 -7.09 -14.02
CA PHE A 139 -1.93 -6.24 -13.49
C PHE A 139 -0.57 -6.88 -13.74
N VAL A 140 0.40 -6.06 -14.11
CA VAL A 140 1.81 -6.43 -14.17
C VAL A 140 2.65 -5.26 -13.63
N SER A 141 3.22 -5.43 -12.45
CA SER A 141 4.00 -4.35 -11.83
C SER A 141 5.36 -4.17 -12.51
N GLY A 142 5.93 -2.99 -12.35
CA GLY A 142 7.27 -2.67 -12.87
C GLY A 142 8.41 -3.46 -12.22
N GLY A 143 8.17 -4.07 -11.06
CA GLY A 143 9.11 -4.89 -10.32
C GLY A 143 9.91 -4.13 -9.26
N ALA A 144 10.46 -4.91 -8.31
CA ALA A 144 11.23 -4.38 -7.20
C ALA A 144 12.65 -3.96 -7.63
N MET A 145 13.20 -2.97 -6.95
CA MET A 145 14.61 -2.58 -7.05
C MET A 145 15.49 -3.65 -6.39
N LYS A 146 16.70 -3.81 -6.89
CA LYS A 146 17.74 -4.57 -6.22
C LYS A 146 18.20 -3.84 -4.95
N ALA A 147 18.56 -4.58 -3.90
CA ALA A 147 19.20 -3.98 -2.71
C ALA A 147 20.53 -3.31 -3.07
N GLY A 148 20.86 -2.25 -2.36
CA GLY A 148 22.15 -1.56 -2.47
C GLY A 148 23.27 -2.34 -1.79
N MET A 149 24.51 -2.05 -2.18
CA MET A 149 25.68 -2.62 -1.56
C MET A 149 26.78 -1.56 -1.45
N THR A 150 27.31 -1.35 -0.26
CA THR A 150 28.44 -0.43 -0.07
C THR A 150 29.72 -1.03 -0.65
N PRO A 151 30.77 -0.22 -0.89
CA PRO A 151 32.09 -0.73 -1.33
C PRO A 151 32.69 -1.75 -0.37
N GLU A 152 32.31 -1.71 0.90
CA GLU A 152 32.75 -2.63 1.95
C GLU A 152 31.97 -3.96 1.97
N GLY A 153 30.95 -4.09 1.10
CA GLY A 153 30.12 -5.30 0.99
C GLY A 153 28.93 -5.36 1.95
N GLU A 154 28.54 -4.24 2.57
CA GLU A 154 27.33 -4.16 3.40
C GLU A 154 26.11 -3.98 2.51
N THR A 155 25.08 -4.81 2.72
CA THR A 155 23.77 -4.66 2.06
C THR A 155 22.98 -3.54 2.72
N ILE A 156 22.50 -2.59 1.92
CA ILE A 156 21.78 -1.40 2.37
C ILE A 156 20.54 -1.14 1.49
N ASP A 157 19.66 -0.30 1.98
CA ASP A 157 18.48 0.17 1.26
C ASP A 157 18.14 1.63 1.63
N LEU A 158 17.01 2.14 1.17
CA LEU A 158 16.57 3.50 1.45
C LEU A 158 16.43 3.77 2.97
N ILE A 159 16.00 2.77 3.76
CA ILE A 159 15.89 2.93 5.22
C ILE A 159 17.25 3.14 5.86
N SER A 160 18.28 2.48 5.35
CA SER A 160 19.66 2.69 5.81
C SER A 160 20.10 4.16 5.66
N VAL A 161 19.59 4.88 4.64
CA VAL A 161 19.86 6.31 4.45
C VAL A 161 19.08 7.15 5.48
N PHE A 162 17.80 6.86 5.71
CA PHE A 162 17.01 7.57 6.74
C PHE A 162 17.60 7.38 8.15
N GLU A 163 17.98 6.16 8.50
CA GLU A 163 18.68 5.86 9.75
C GLU A 163 20.05 6.56 9.81
N GLY A 164 20.75 6.62 8.67
CA GLY A 164 22.02 7.33 8.51
C GLY A 164 21.91 8.83 8.78
N VAL A 165 20.84 9.49 8.33
CA VAL A 165 20.57 10.91 8.65
C VAL A 165 20.42 11.10 10.16
N GLY A 166 19.66 10.23 10.84
CA GLY A 166 19.53 10.25 12.30
C GLY A 166 20.86 10.03 13.02
N ALA A 167 21.64 9.06 12.57
CA ALA A 167 22.96 8.75 13.12
C ALA A 167 23.97 9.91 12.93
N TYR A 168 23.94 10.55 11.76
CA TYR A 168 24.76 11.73 11.48
C TYR A 168 24.39 12.91 12.39
N SER A 169 23.09 13.20 12.51
CA SER A 169 22.60 14.26 13.41
C SER A 169 22.99 14.01 14.87
N ALA A 170 23.08 12.74 15.29
CA ALA A 170 23.53 12.35 16.64
C ALA A 170 25.06 12.26 16.77
N GLY A 171 25.83 12.59 15.74
CA GLY A 171 27.31 12.50 15.74
C GLY A 171 27.87 11.07 15.79
N LYS A 172 27.07 10.05 15.47
CA LYS A 172 27.47 8.63 15.49
C LYS A 172 28.18 8.18 14.23
N ILE A 173 27.97 8.87 13.10
CA ILE A 173 28.66 8.65 11.82
C ILE A 173 29.14 9.99 11.27
N ASP A 174 30.14 9.94 10.40
CA ASP A 174 30.68 11.11 9.70
C ASP A 174 29.95 11.34 8.33
N GLU A 175 30.23 12.49 7.72
CA GLU A 175 29.71 12.87 6.41
C GLU A 175 30.09 11.88 5.30
N ARG A 176 31.29 11.29 5.38
CA ARG A 176 31.76 10.31 4.40
C ARG A 176 30.87 9.06 4.42
N ARG A 177 30.53 8.57 5.62
CA ARG A 177 29.65 7.41 5.77
C ARG A 177 28.25 7.73 5.25
N LEU A 178 27.67 8.89 5.59
CA LEU A 178 26.35 9.31 5.09
C LEU A 178 26.35 9.39 3.55
N THR A 179 27.37 10.00 2.96
CA THR A 179 27.54 10.07 1.49
C THR A 179 27.66 8.68 0.84
N THR A 180 28.29 7.72 1.53
CA THR A 180 28.35 6.33 1.04
C THR A 180 26.97 5.70 1.01
N LEU A 181 26.17 5.84 2.08
CA LEU A 181 24.80 5.35 2.12
C LEU A 181 23.96 5.96 0.99
N GLU A 182 23.99 7.28 0.83
CA GLU A 182 23.29 8.01 -0.22
C GLU A 182 23.60 7.48 -1.63
N LYS A 183 24.87 7.24 -1.93
CA LYS A 183 25.30 6.83 -3.27
C LYS A 183 24.97 5.39 -3.64
N PHE A 184 24.86 4.51 -2.65
CA PHE A 184 24.79 3.07 -2.92
C PHE A 184 23.47 2.41 -2.49
N ALA A 185 22.59 3.09 -1.76
CA ALA A 185 21.34 2.50 -1.25
C ALA A 185 20.32 2.17 -2.34
N CYS A 186 20.26 2.97 -3.41
CA CYS A 186 19.30 2.81 -4.51
C CYS A 186 20.03 2.61 -5.85
N PRO A 187 20.55 1.39 -6.14
CA PRO A 187 21.49 1.17 -7.24
C PRO A 187 20.81 1.04 -8.61
N SER A 188 19.50 0.90 -8.70
CA SER A 188 18.77 0.65 -9.94
C SER A 188 17.37 1.24 -9.91
N CYS A 189 16.63 1.10 -11.02
CA CYS A 189 15.18 1.38 -11.04
C CYS A 189 14.38 0.21 -10.43
N GLY A 190 13.14 0.50 -10.06
CA GLY A 190 12.20 -0.43 -9.43
C GLY A 190 11.54 0.19 -8.21
N SER A 191 10.50 -0.45 -7.68
CA SER A 191 9.95 -0.13 -6.35
C SER A 191 11.00 -0.41 -5.27
N CYS A 192 10.73 -0.02 -4.02
CA CYS A 192 11.68 -0.26 -2.93
C CYS A 192 12.18 -1.71 -2.89
N SER A 193 13.43 -1.95 -2.42
CA SER A 193 13.98 -3.31 -2.32
C SER A 193 13.41 -4.11 -1.15
N GLY A 194 12.86 -3.45 -0.11
CA GLY A 194 12.25 -4.07 1.08
C GLY A 194 10.73 -4.18 1.01
N MET A 195 10.13 -4.69 2.09
CA MET A 195 8.68 -4.86 2.26
C MET A 195 8.05 -3.57 2.80
N PHE A 196 8.09 -2.51 1.98
CA PHE A 196 7.40 -1.25 2.21
C PHE A 196 6.04 -1.28 1.49
N THR A 197 5.31 -0.18 1.49
CA THR A 197 3.96 -0.14 0.93
C THR A 197 3.90 -0.58 -0.54
N ALA A 198 4.84 -0.12 -1.39
CA ALA A 198 4.89 -0.47 -2.80
C ALA A 198 4.94 -1.99 -3.02
N ASN A 199 5.92 -2.66 -2.42
CA ASN A 199 6.06 -4.11 -2.56
C ASN A 199 4.96 -4.90 -1.84
N SER A 200 4.50 -4.44 -0.68
CA SER A 200 3.33 -5.04 -0.03
C SER A 200 2.13 -5.07 -0.98
N MET A 201 1.79 -3.94 -1.61
CA MET A 201 0.69 -3.89 -2.57
C MET A 201 0.94 -4.69 -3.84
N ASN A 202 2.19 -4.73 -4.35
CA ASN A 202 2.56 -5.58 -5.49
C ASN A 202 2.40 -7.08 -5.18
N CYS A 203 2.71 -7.50 -3.96
CA CYS A 203 2.49 -8.88 -3.49
C CYS A 203 1.00 -9.17 -3.27
N LEU A 204 0.25 -8.21 -2.73
CA LEU A 204 -1.19 -8.36 -2.52
C LEU A 204 -1.95 -8.50 -3.86
N MET A 205 -1.55 -7.82 -4.93
CA MET A 205 -2.15 -8.02 -6.25
C MET A 205 -2.07 -9.48 -6.72
N GLU A 206 -0.95 -10.14 -6.43
CA GLU A 206 -0.76 -11.56 -6.73
C GLU A 206 -1.65 -12.44 -5.84
N ALA A 207 -1.65 -12.22 -4.53
CA ALA A 207 -2.49 -12.95 -3.59
C ALA A 207 -3.99 -12.74 -3.83
N LEU A 208 -4.42 -11.54 -4.22
CA LEU A 208 -5.79 -11.27 -4.66
C LEU A 208 -6.17 -12.06 -5.92
N GLY A 209 -5.21 -12.49 -6.71
CA GLY A 209 -5.44 -13.17 -7.99
C GLY A 209 -5.59 -12.22 -9.17
N LEU A 210 -5.20 -10.94 -9.04
CA LEU A 210 -5.28 -9.92 -10.09
C LEU A 210 -3.99 -9.80 -10.92
N ALA A 211 -2.91 -10.46 -10.50
CA ALA A 211 -1.62 -10.54 -11.19
C ALA A 211 -1.16 -11.99 -11.31
N LEU A 212 -0.24 -12.23 -12.23
CA LEU A 212 0.36 -13.56 -12.42
C LEU A 212 1.29 -13.94 -11.26
N PRO A 213 1.50 -15.24 -10.98
CA PRO A 213 2.49 -15.70 -10.01
C PRO A 213 3.87 -15.07 -10.25
N PHE A 214 4.58 -14.74 -9.18
CA PHE A 214 5.85 -14.01 -9.12
C PHE A 214 5.78 -12.50 -9.43
N ASN A 215 4.59 -11.96 -9.70
CA ASN A 215 4.46 -10.52 -9.94
C ASN A 215 4.99 -9.69 -8.77
N GLY A 216 4.73 -10.09 -7.53
CA GLY A 216 5.14 -9.36 -6.33
C GLY A 216 6.65 -9.41 -6.06
N SER A 217 7.38 -10.43 -6.55
CA SER A 217 8.77 -10.69 -6.16
C SER A 217 9.82 -10.52 -7.26
N ALA A 218 9.47 -10.67 -8.55
CA ALA A 218 10.44 -10.51 -9.63
C ALA A 218 10.98 -9.08 -9.72
N LEU A 219 12.29 -8.96 -9.93
CA LEU A 219 12.97 -7.67 -10.00
C LEU A 219 12.63 -6.88 -11.27
N ALA A 220 12.73 -5.57 -11.19
CA ALA A 220 12.66 -4.68 -12.34
C ALA A 220 13.77 -5.02 -13.36
N LYS A 221 13.44 -4.94 -14.64
CA LYS A 221 14.36 -5.23 -15.77
C LYS A 221 14.99 -6.63 -15.75
N SER A 222 14.46 -7.58 -14.97
CA SER A 222 14.90 -8.97 -15.04
C SER A 222 14.24 -9.69 -16.22
N PRO A 223 14.87 -10.76 -16.76
CA PRO A 223 14.26 -11.60 -17.79
C PRO A 223 12.91 -12.19 -17.34
N GLU A 224 12.79 -12.53 -16.06
CA GLU A 224 11.55 -13.03 -15.47
C GLU A 224 10.44 -11.98 -15.52
N ARG A 225 10.77 -10.70 -15.24
CA ARG A 225 9.82 -9.58 -15.33
C ARG A 225 9.34 -9.35 -16.77
N GLU A 226 10.23 -9.43 -17.75
CA GLU A 226 9.87 -9.33 -19.16
C GLU A 226 8.98 -10.50 -19.61
N ALA A 227 9.28 -11.71 -19.16
CA ALA A 227 8.46 -12.89 -19.44
C ALA A 227 7.05 -12.74 -18.84
N LEU A 228 6.93 -12.26 -17.60
CA LEU A 228 5.64 -11.95 -16.97
C LEU A 228 4.83 -10.90 -17.76
N ALA A 229 5.50 -9.86 -18.28
CA ALA A 229 4.85 -8.85 -19.11
C ALA A 229 4.24 -9.44 -20.39
N ARG A 230 5.00 -10.28 -21.11
CA ARG A 230 4.51 -10.97 -22.31
C ARG A 230 3.38 -11.93 -21.99
N GLN A 231 3.50 -12.68 -20.89
CA GLN A 231 2.46 -13.61 -20.45
C GLN A 231 1.17 -12.86 -20.07
N ALA A 232 1.26 -11.76 -19.32
CA ALA A 232 0.11 -10.93 -18.96
C ALA A 232 -0.59 -10.35 -20.20
N ALA A 233 0.21 -9.90 -21.19
CA ALA A 233 -0.30 -9.41 -22.46
C ALA A 233 -1.07 -10.48 -23.27
N SER A 234 -0.60 -11.71 -23.25
CA SER A 234 -1.31 -12.84 -23.89
C SER A 234 -2.55 -13.23 -23.09
N GLN A 235 -2.45 -13.24 -21.77
CA GLN A 235 -3.52 -13.65 -20.87
C GLN A 235 -4.75 -12.72 -20.95
N ILE A 236 -4.58 -11.44 -21.30
CA ILE A 236 -5.71 -10.52 -21.42
C ILE A 236 -6.74 -10.99 -22.46
N ILE A 237 -6.31 -11.70 -23.51
CA ILE A 237 -7.21 -12.26 -24.54
C ILE A 237 -8.12 -13.32 -23.90
N THR A 238 -7.55 -14.22 -23.10
CA THR A 238 -8.34 -15.23 -22.37
C THR A 238 -9.36 -14.58 -21.42
N LEU A 239 -8.98 -13.49 -20.74
CA LEU A 239 -9.91 -12.76 -19.88
C LEU A 239 -11.07 -12.12 -20.67
N ILE A 240 -10.78 -11.58 -21.87
CA ILE A 240 -11.81 -11.03 -22.77
C ILE A 240 -12.76 -12.15 -23.25
N GLU A 241 -12.21 -13.27 -23.72
CA GLU A 241 -12.99 -14.39 -24.26
C GLU A 241 -13.88 -15.06 -23.20
N ARG A 242 -13.41 -15.14 -21.97
CA ARG A 242 -14.14 -15.74 -20.84
C ARG A 242 -14.95 -14.74 -20.03
N ASP A 243 -14.90 -13.45 -20.38
CA ASP A 243 -15.55 -12.33 -19.68
C ASP A 243 -15.20 -12.27 -18.18
N ILE A 244 -13.94 -12.61 -17.82
CA ILE A 244 -13.46 -12.58 -16.43
C ILE A 244 -13.09 -11.15 -16.08
N LYS A 245 -13.70 -10.62 -15.02
CA LYS A 245 -13.58 -9.22 -14.57
C LYS A 245 -13.03 -9.13 -13.14
N PRO A 246 -12.50 -7.98 -12.74
CA PRO A 246 -11.94 -7.79 -11.39
C PRO A 246 -12.90 -8.14 -10.25
N ARG A 247 -14.19 -7.79 -10.36
CA ARG A 247 -15.18 -8.10 -9.30
C ARG A 247 -15.57 -9.58 -9.24
N ASP A 248 -15.26 -10.38 -10.26
CA ASP A 248 -15.42 -11.84 -10.22
C ASP A 248 -14.30 -12.49 -9.38
N ILE A 249 -13.17 -11.78 -9.20
CA ILE A 249 -11.97 -12.25 -8.52
C ILE A 249 -11.89 -11.68 -7.10
N VAL A 250 -12.18 -10.39 -6.92
CA VAL A 250 -12.10 -9.71 -5.62
C VAL A 250 -13.37 -10.00 -4.81
N THR A 251 -13.27 -11.01 -3.97
CA THR A 251 -14.30 -11.45 -3.01
C THR A 251 -13.79 -11.27 -1.58
N PRO A 252 -14.62 -11.40 -0.54
CA PRO A 252 -14.15 -11.41 0.84
C PRO A 252 -13.04 -12.46 1.09
N GLU A 253 -13.13 -13.62 0.45
CA GLU A 253 -12.16 -14.70 0.53
C GLU A 253 -10.81 -14.31 -0.12
N ALA A 254 -10.86 -13.61 -1.27
CA ALA A 254 -9.65 -13.11 -1.92
C ALA A 254 -8.94 -12.05 -1.06
N ILE A 255 -9.69 -11.24 -0.33
CA ILE A 255 -9.17 -10.25 0.61
C ILE A 255 -8.56 -10.95 1.83
N ASP A 256 -9.17 -12.01 2.36
CA ASP A 256 -8.59 -12.83 3.42
C ASP A 256 -7.25 -13.42 3.00
N ASP A 257 -7.17 -13.98 1.78
CA ASP A 257 -5.93 -14.56 1.25
C ASP A 257 -4.83 -13.50 1.07
N ALA A 258 -5.22 -12.28 0.66
CA ALA A 258 -4.29 -11.16 0.58
C ALA A 258 -3.77 -10.74 1.96
N PHE A 259 -4.64 -10.63 2.96
CA PHE A 259 -4.21 -10.37 4.34
C PHE A 259 -3.41 -11.53 4.93
N ALA A 260 -3.71 -12.78 4.58
CA ALA A 260 -2.91 -13.93 5.00
C ALA A 260 -1.46 -13.80 4.51
N LEU A 261 -1.25 -13.42 3.24
CA LEU A 261 0.08 -13.12 2.71
C LEU A 261 0.74 -11.95 3.46
N ASP A 262 0.00 -10.87 3.69
CA ASP A 262 0.49 -9.68 4.38
C ASP A 262 0.95 -9.99 5.81
N MET A 263 0.18 -10.81 6.55
CA MET A 263 0.53 -11.31 7.88
C MET A 263 1.79 -12.18 7.87
N ALA A 264 1.91 -13.06 6.87
CA ALA A 264 3.04 -13.97 6.73
C ALA A 264 4.36 -13.24 6.41
N MET A 265 4.30 -12.10 5.73
CA MET A 265 5.46 -11.30 5.32
C MET A 265 5.71 -10.07 6.20
N GLY A 266 4.79 -9.71 7.10
CA GLY A 266 4.88 -8.50 7.90
C GLY A 266 4.85 -7.23 7.05
N GLY A 267 3.84 -7.10 6.21
CA GLY A 267 3.67 -5.99 5.30
C GLY A 267 3.45 -4.62 5.97
N SER A 268 3.21 -3.62 5.16
CA SER A 268 2.98 -2.25 5.62
C SER A 268 1.58 -2.08 6.22
N SER A 269 1.43 -1.31 7.30
CA SER A 269 0.11 -0.93 7.82
C SER A 269 -0.77 -0.19 6.80
N ASN A 270 -0.16 0.42 5.78
CA ASN A 270 -0.86 1.08 4.69
C ASN A 270 -1.70 0.10 3.82
N THR A 271 -1.36 -1.20 3.83
CA THR A 271 -2.14 -2.22 3.12
C THR A 271 -3.57 -2.31 3.64
N VAL A 272 -3.77 -2.13 4.95
CA VAL A 272 -5.10 -2.09 5.56
C VAL A 272 -5.93 -0.97 4.92
N LEU A 273 -5.41 0.25 4.87
CA LEU A 273 -6.08 1.41 4.27
C LEU A 273 -6.44 1.17 2.80
N HIS A 274 -5.49 0.63 2.03
CA HIS A 274 -5.67 0.45 0.58
C HIS A 274 -6.57 -0.72 0.24
N THR A 275 -6.54 -1.79 1.03
CA THR A 275 -7.41 -2.96 0.83
C THR A 275 -8.85 -2.66 1.25
N LEU A 276 -9.07 -1.86 2.30
CA LEU A 276 -10.41 -1.36 2.64
C LEU A 276 -10.98 -0.45 1.53
N ALA A 277 -10.14 0.41 0.95
CA ALA A 277 -10.56 1.21 -0.21
C ALA A 277 -10.92 0.33 -1.41
N LEU A 278 -10.14 -0.72 -1.68
CA LEU A 278 -10.43 -1.71 -2.72
C LEU A 278 -11.77 -2.43 -2.44
N ALA A 279 -11.99 -2.88 -1.21
CA ALA A 279 -13.24 -3.54 -0.80
C ALA A 279 -14.45 -2.61 -1.01
N ASN A 280 -14.33 -1.35 -0.62
CA ASN A 280 -15.36 -0.32 -0.83
C ASN A 280 -15.71 -0.18 -2.32
N GLU A 281 -14.71 0.00 -3.20
CA GLU A 281 -14.93 0.15 -4.65
C GLU A 281 -15.44 -1.14 -5.32
N ALA A 282 -15.08 -2.30 -4.78
CA ALA A 282 -15.60 -3.59 -5.24
C ALA A 282 -17.06 -3.85 -4.79
N GLY A 283 -17.56 -3.08 -3.82
CA GLY A 283 -18.85 -3.31 -3.18
C GLY A 283 -18.82 -4.51 -2.22
N VAL A 284 -17.67 -4.82 -1.66
CA VAL A 284 -17.45 -5.90 -0.69
C VAL A 284 -17.50 -5.33 0.73
N ASP A 285 -18.39 -5.83 1.55
CA ASP A 285 -18.42 -5.54 2.98
C ASP A 285 -17.29 -6.33 3.68
N TYR A 286 -16.29 -5.61 4.21
CA TYR A 286 -15.12 -6.20 4.83
C TYR A 286 -14.79 -5.50 6.16
N PRO A 287 -15.32 -6.00 7.28
CA PRO A 287 -15.10 -5.39 8.59
C PRO A 287 -13.65 -5.60 9.08
N LEU A 288 -13.13 -4.58 9.77
CA LEU A 288 -11.74 -4.56 10.27
C LEU A 288 -11.42 -5.73 11.21
N GLU A 289 -12.39 -6.21 11.98
CA GLU A 289 -12.24 -7.35 12.90
C GLU A 289 -11.83 -8.64 12.17
N ARG A 290 -12.21 -8.76 10.89
CA ARG A 290 -11.86 -9.91 10.06
C ARG A 290 -10.34 -10.01 9.85
N ILE A 291 -9.66 -8.87 9.77
CA ILE A 291 -8.17 -8.81 9.69
C ILE A 291 -7.54 -9.46 10.92
N ASN A 292 -8.07 -9.19 12.12
CA ASN A 292 -7.61 -9.84 13.34
C ASN A 292 -7.80 -11.35 13.32
N SER A 293 -8.90 -11.83 12.74
CA SER A 293 -9.19 -13.26 12.60
C SER A 293 -8.19 -13.96 11.67
N VAL A 294 -7.71 -13.27 10.64
CA VAL A 294 -6.63 -13.76 9.76
C VAL A 294 -5.30 -13.76 10.50
N ALA A 295 -4.96 -12.65 11.21
CA ALA A 295 -3.71 -12.51 11.96
C ALA A 295 -3.52 -13.57 13.04
N ASP A 296 -4.61 -14.06 13.65
CA ASP A 296 -4.56 -15.11 14.67
C ASP A 296 -4.21 -16.51 14.12
N LYS A 297 -4.43 -16.73 12.82
CA LYS A 297 -4.22 -18.03 12.16
C LYS A 297 -2.91 -18.10 11.38
N VAL A 298 -2.43 -16.97 10.87
CA VAL A 298 -1.27 -16.91 9.98
C VAL A 298 -0.02 -16.49 10.74
N PRO A 299 1.03 -17.32 10.80
CA PRO A 299 2.29 -16.98 11.43
C PRO A 299 3.12 -16.06 10.52
N HIS A 300 4.05 -15.31 11.14
CA HIS A 300 5.03 -14.52 10.42
C HIS A 300 6.21 -15.40 10.00
N ILE A 301 6.27 -15.79 8.73
CA ILE A 301 7.26 -16.75 8.20
C ILE A 301 8.35 -16.13 7.31
N CYS A 302 8.16 -14.90 6.83
CA CYS A 302 9.10 -14.25 5.92
C CYS A 302 9.42 -12.83 6.38
N LYS A 303 10.58 -12.62 7.03
CA LYS A 303 11.04 -11.30 7.51
C LYS A 303 11.89 -10.59 6.47
N VAL A 304 11.30 -9.61 5.80
CA VAL A 304 11.95 -8.74 4.82
C VAL A 304 12.29 -7.38 5.45
N SER A 305 13.32 -6.67 4.96
CA SER A 305 13.62 -5.29 5.40
C SER A 305 12.34 -4.43 5.39
N PRO A 306 12.07 -3.63 6.44
CA PRO A 306 12.91 -3.30 7.58
C PRO A 306 12.79 -4.25 8.78
N ALA A 307 11.90 -5.26 8.73
CA ALA A 307 11.69 -6.21 9.83
C ALA A 307 12.79 -7.28 9.92
N GLY A 308 13.55 -7.50 8.85
CA GLY A 308 14.65 -8.45 8.75
C GLY A 308 15.77 -7.97 7.83
N LYS A 309 16.75 -8.83 7.57
CA LYS A 309 17.92 -8.53 6.73
C LYS A 309 17.70 -8.81 5.23
N TRP A 310 16.63 -9.54 4.88
CA TRP A 310 16.37 -9.97 3.53
C TRP A 310 15.63 -8.92 2.71
N HIS A 311 15.78 -8.97 1.38
CA HIS A 311 15.14 -8.08 0.43
C HIS A 311 14.28 -8.86 -0.58
N MET A 312 13.53 -8.20 -1.44
CA MET A 312 12.62 -8.85 -2.38
C MET A 312 13.32 -9.79 -3.36
N GLU A 313 14.59 -9.52 -3.72
CA GLU A 313 15.40 -10.43 -4.53
C GLU A 313 15.64 -11.77 -3.84
N ASP A 314 15.83 -11.76 -2.52
CA ASP A 314 16.01 -12.99 -1.73
C ASP A 314 14.70 -13.76 -1.66
N VAL A 315 13.57 -13.08 -1.45
CA VAL A 315 12.24 -13.69 -1.46
C VAL A 315 11.97 -14.37 -2.80
N HIS A 316 12.28 -13.69 -3.91
CA HIS A 316 12.11 -14.26 -5.25
C HIS A 316 12.92 -15.54 -5.44
N ARG A 317 14.20 -15.50 -5.06
CA ARG A 317 15.11 -16.65 -5.11
C ARG A 317 14.65 -17.80 -4.22
N ALA A 318 14.08 -17.48 -3.05
CA ALA A 318 13.59 -18.45 -2.07
C ALA A 318 12.27 -19.15 -2.47
N GLY A 319 11.65 -18.77 -3.60
CA GLY A 319 10.41 -19.38 -4.09
C GLY A 319 9.29 -18.37 -4.37
N GLY A 320 9.48 -17.11 -3.97
CA GLY A 320 8.54 -16.01 -4.23
C GLY A 320 7.22 -16.13 -3.48
N ILE A 321 6.27 -15.33 -3.90
CA ILE A 321 4.93 -15.29 -3.31
C ILE A 321 4.19 -16.63 -3.42
N PRO A 322 4.28 -17.40 -4.54
CA PRO A 322 3.63 -18.69 -4.65
C PRO A 322 4.06 -19.69 -3.57
N ALA A 323 5.36 -19.71 -3.22
CA ALA A 323 5.87 -20.61 -2.17
C ALA A 323 5.35 -20.20 -0.78
N ILE A 324 5.23 -18.89 -0.50
CA ILE A 324 4.66 -18.39 0.76
C ILE A 324 3.18 -18.77 0.87
N LEU A 325 2.39 -18.57 -0.19
CA LEU A 325 0.96 -18.97 -0.21
C LEU A 325 0.78 -20.47 -0.02
N ASN A 326 1.61 -21.31 -0.68
CA ASN A 326 1.57 -22.76 -0.47
C ASN A 326 1.91 -23.15 0.97
N GLU A 327 2.90 -22.52 1.60
CA GLU A 327 3.27 -22.77 3.00
C GLU A 327 2.16 -22.36 3.97
N ILE A 328 1.53 -21.19 3.74
CA ILE A 328 0.35 -20.76 4.53
C ILE A 328 -0.75 -21.81 4.42
N GLN A 329 -1.08 -22.26 3.21
CA GLN A 329 -2.13 -23.26 3.00
C GLN A 329 -1.79 -24.58 3.68
N TRP A 330 -0.55 -25.05 3.52
CA TRP A 330 -0.10 -26.29 4.15
C TRP A 330 -0.22 -26.24 5.67
N GLY A 331 0.19 -25.12 6.28
CA GLY A 331 0.19 -24.96 7.75
C GLY A 331 -1.17 -24.63 8.35
N THR A 332 -2.01 -23.89 7.64
CA THR A 332 -3.27 -23.34 8.19
C THR A 332 -4.54 -23.91 7.59
N GLY A 333 -4.48 -24.36 6.34
CA GLY A 333 -5.66 -24.77 5.57
C GLY A 333 -6.66 -23.66 5.29
N MET A 334 -6.28 -22.37 5.48
CA MET A 334 -7.24 -21.27 5.48
C MET A 334 -7.40 -20.56 4.14
N LEU A 335 -6.46 -20.75 3.20
CA LEU A 335 -6.55 -20.08 1.91
C LEU A 335 -7.61 -20.71 1.00
N HIS A 336 -8.24 -19.87 0.21
CA HIS A 336 -9.34 -20.27 -0.68
C HIS A 336 -8.78 -20.69 -2.05
N PHE A 337 -8.20 -21.88 -2.12
CA PHE A 337 -7.50 -22.39 -3.29
C PHE A 337 -8.39 -22.65 -4.51
N ASP A 338 -9.70 -22.75 -4.33
CA ASP A 338 -10.71 -22.96 -5.38
C ASP A 338 -11.18 -21.66 -6.06
N ARG A 339 -10.82 -20.48 -5.53
CA ARG A 339 -11.24 -19.20 -6.11
C ARG A 339 -10.54 -18.86 -7.41
N LEU A 340 -11.25 -18.17 -8.29
CA LEU A 340 -10.79 -17.73 -9.61
C LEU A 340 -9.68 -16.68 -9.52
N THR A 341 -8.73 -16.73 -10.49
CA THR A 341 -7.70 -15.71 -10.68
C THR A 341 -7.63 -15.25 -12.14
N VAL A 342 -6.83 -14.21 -12.41
CA VAL A 342 -6.55 -13.73 -13.79
C VAL A 342 -5.85 -14.78 -14.67
N THR A 343 -5.32 -15.84 -14.10
CA THR A 343 -4.79 -16.96 -14.91
C THR A 343 -5.90 -17.73 -15.64
N GLY A 344 -7.16 -17.48 -15.29
CA GLY A 344 -8.31 -18.27 -15.75
C GLY A 344 -8.43 -19.63 -15.06
N LYS A 345 -7.58 -19.87 -14.07
CA LYS A 345 -7.55 -21.07 -13.20
C LYS A 345 -7.83 -20.66 -11.76
N THR A 346 -7.93 -21.64 -10.88
CA THR A 346 -8.03 -21.39 -9.44
C THR A 346 -6.70 -20.90 -8.86
N LEU A 347 -6.73 -20.33 -7.65
CA LEU A 347 -5.50 -19.94 -6.95
C LEU A 347 -4.57 -21.15 -6.77
N GLY A 348 -5.11 -22.27 -6.27
CA GLY A 348 -4.33 -23.49 -6.04
C GLY A 348 -3.67 -24.03 -7.30
N GLU A 349 -4.40 -24.08 -8.43
CA GLU A 349 -3.84 -24.49 -9.73
C GLU A 349 -2.76 -23.53 -10.22
N SER A 350 -2.91 -22.22 -9.94
CA SER A 350 -1.98 -21.19 -10.41
C SER A 350 -0.62 -21.24 -9.71
N ILE A 351 -0.60 -21.68 -8.44
CA ILE A 351 0.63 -21.72 -7.62
C ILE A 351 1.12 -23.16 -7.35
N GLN A 352 0.47 -24.16 -7.95
CA GLN A 352 0.83 -25.57 -7.78
C GLN A 352 2.30 -25.84 -8.14
N GLY A 353 2.99 -26.61 -7.29
CA GLY A 353 4.37 -27.03 -7.53
C GLY A 353 5.44 -26.02 -7.14
N HIS A 354 5.06 -24.86 -6.61
CA HIS A 354 6.00 -23.91 -6.05
C HIS A 354 6.22 -24.17 -4.57
N ASP A 355 7.47 -24.42 -4.17
CA ASP A 355 7.87 -24.70 -2.80
C ASP A 355 8.99 -23.78 -2.36
N ILE A 356 9.22 -23.70 -1.04
CA ILE A 356 10.32 -22.96 -0.44
C ILE A 356 11.66 -23.59 -0.88
N LYS A 357 12.55 -22.74 -1.40
CA LYS A 357 13.88 -23.12 -1.86
C LYS A 357 14.99 -22.71 -0.88
N ASP A 358 14.69 -21.78 0.02
CA ASP A 358 15.62 -21.25 1.02
C ASP A 358 14.86 -20.94 2.32
N GLU A 359 15.02 -21.81 3.31
CA GLU A 359 14.32 -21.70 4.62
C GLU A 359 14.92 -20.65 5.56
N GLU A 360 16.06 -20.05 5.22
CA GLU A 360 16.56 -18.89 5.95
C GLU A 360 15.75 -17.63 5.60
N VAL A 361 15.26 -17.53 4.38
CA VAL A 361 14.48 -16.40 3.86
C VAL A 361 12.99 -16.60 4.14
N ILE A 362 12.43 -17.74 3.70
CA ILE A 362 11.04 -18.12 3.93
C ILE A 362 11.04 -19.34 4.84
N ARG A 363 10.62 -19.16 6.09
CA ARG A 363 10.58 -20.23 7.08
C ARG A 363 9.37 -21.14 6.88
N ARG A 364 9.49 -22.39 7.31
CA ARG A 364 8.36 -23.29 7.42
C ARG A 364 7.41 -22.83 8.52
N TYR A 365 6.14 -23.20 8.38
CA TYR A 365 5.07 -22.84 9.31
C TYR A 365 5.40 -23.18 10.78
N ASP A 366 5.92 -24.37 11.04
CA ASP A 366 6.28 -24.85 12.37
C ASP A 366 7.54 -24.20 12.96
N ASN A 367 8.36 -23.53 12.11
CA ASN A 367 9.55 -22.75 12.50
C ASN A 367 9.39 -21.24 12.27
N ALA A 368 8.18 -20.72 12.33
CA ALA A 368 7.89 -19.31 12.08
C ALA A 368 8.61 -18.35 13.04
N HIS A 369 8.83 -17.11 12.61
CA HIS A 369 9.39 -16.04 13.46
C HIS A 369 8.44 -15.64 14.59
N SER A 370 7.13 -15.69 14.34
CA SER A 370 6.06 -15.45 15.30
C SER A 370 4.87 -16.32 14.94
N LYS A 371 4.16 -16.81 15.94
CA LYS A 371 2.93 -17.61 15.78
C LYS A 371 1.73 -16.80 15.29
N ARG A 372 1.79 -15.47 15.39
CA ARG A 372 0.76 -14.53 14.95
C ARG A 372 1.32 -13.61 13.87
N GLY A 373 0.44 -13.11 13.01
CA GLY A 373 0.77 -12.17 11.94
C GLY A 373 1.36 -10.86 12.42
N GLY A 374 2.02 -10.15 11.52
CA GLY A 374 2.77 -8.94 11.82
C GLY A 374 1.93 -7.67 12.04
N LEU A 375 0.61 -7.69 11.76
CA LEU A 375 -0.31 -6.56 11.92
C LEU A 375 -1.44 -6.90 12.91
N ALA A 376 -1.97 -5.87 13.60
CA ALA A 376 -3.15 -5.99 14.43
C ALA A 376 -4.04 -4.74 14.33
N ILE A 377 -5.34 -4.93 14.49
CA ILE A 377 -6.33 -3.86 14.62
C ILE A 377 -6.70 -3.76 16.10
N LEU A 378 -6.58 -2.55 16.66
CA LEU A 378 -6.94 -2.23 18.04
C LEU A 378 -8.30 -1.53 18.07
N PHE A 379 -9.09 -1.80 19.09
CA PHE A 379 -10.36 -1.13 19.35
C PHE A 379 -10.38 -0.61 20.80
N GLY A 380 -11.25 0.32 21.10
CA GLY A 380 -11.42 0.87 22.45
C GLY A 380 -12.13 2.22 22.43
N ASN A 381 -12.25 2.83 23.61
CA ASN A 381 -12.93 4.12 23.71
C ASN A 381 -12.18 5.26 23.01
N LEU A 382 -10.88 5.08 22.73
CA LEU A 382 -10.06 6.03 21.96
C LEU A 382 -10.11 5.76 20.43
N ALA A 383 -10.35 4.51 20.03
CA ALA A 383 -10.43 4.09 18.64
C ALA A 383 -11.67 3.17 18.42
N PRO A 384 -12.90 3.71 18.53
CA PRO A 384 -14.11 2.89 18.42
C PRO A 384 -14.28 2.25 17.04
N ASN A 385 -13.75 2.86 15.99
CA ASN A 385 -13.79 2.32 14.64
C ASN A 385 -12.47 1.63 14.24
N GLY A 386 -11.53 1.50 15.18
CA GLY A 386 -10.27 0.79 14.99
C GLY A 386 -9.05 1.69 14.83
N ALA A 387 -7.89 1.09 15.04
CA ALA A 387 -6.56 1.63 14.80
C ALA A 387 -5.64 0.51 14.36
N VAL A 388 -4.54 0.82 13.66
CA VAL A 388 -3.65 -0.17 13.05
C VAL A 388 -2.27 -0.10 13.69
N VAL A 389 -1.70 -1.26 14.04
CA VAL A 389 -0.34 -1.37 14.53
C VAL A 389 0.44 -2.49 13.84
N LYS A 390 1.73 -2.23 13.54
CA LYS A 390 2.68 -3.24 13.06
C LYS A 390 3.33 -3.92 14.27
N VAL A 391 2.70 -4.98 14.78
CA VAL A 391 3.15 -5.71 15.99
C VAL A 391 4.53 -6.35 15.79
N GLY A 392 4.86 -6.78 14.58
CA GLY A 392 6.15 -7.39 14.26
C GLY A 392 7.38 -6.48 14.48
N GLY A 393 7.16 -5.17 14.67
CA GLY A 393 8.19 -4.17 14.97
C GLY A 393 8.20 -3.70 16.43
N VAL A 394 7.36 -4.28 17.32
CA VAL A 394 7.22 -3.87 18.72
C VAL A 394 8.00 -4.82 19.63
N SER A 395 8.75 -4.27 20.59
CA SER A 395 9.45 -5.08 21.60
C SER A 395 8.47 -5.66 22.61
N GLU A 396 8.84 -6.78 23.24
CA GLU A 396 8.02 -7.46 24.24
C GLU A 396 7.65 -6.54 25.41
N ALA A 397 8.56 -5.65 25.81
CA ALA A 397 8.34 -4.67 26.88
C ALA A 397 7.24 -3.64 26.56
N MET A 398 6.95 -3.41 25.26
CA MET A 398 5.95 -2.44 24.78
C MET A 398 4.65 -3.10 24.33
N MET A 399 4.48 -4.42 24.53
CA MET A 399 3.21 -5.12 24.22
C MET A 399 2.05 -4.66 25.11
N LYS A 400 2.36 -4.12 26.29
CA LYS A 400 1.43 -3.38 27.14
C LYS A 400 2.09 -2.08 27.54
N PHE A 401 1.35 -1.00 27.42
CA PHE A 401 1.84 0.35 27.73
C PHE A 401 0.73 1.17 28.37
N GLU A 402 1.09 1.93 29.40
CA GLU A 402 0.24 2.93 30.03
C GLU A 402 1.07 4.20 30.28
N GLY A 403 0.54 5.36 29.88
CA GLY A 403 1.28 6.61 30.06
C GLY A 403 0.48 7.86 29.74
N PRO A 404 0.96 9.02 30.26
CA PRO A 404 0.32 10.30 30.03
C PRO A 404 0.48 10.78 28.60
N ALA A 405 -0.58 11.40 28.07
CA ALA A 405 -0.59 11.96 26.72
C ALA A 405 0.27 13.24 26.63
N VAL A 406 1.20 13.25 25.65
CA VAL A 406 1.91 14.44 25.18
C VAL A 406 1.42 14.76 23.76
N ILE A 407 0.63 15.84 23.63
CA ILE A 407 -0.18 16.09 22.44
C ILE A 407 0.48 17.11 21.51
N PHE A 408 0.46 16.82 20.22
CA PHE A 408 0.89 17.68 19.13
C PHE A 408 -0.19 17.73 18.03
N GLU A 409 -0.40 18.92 17.49
CA GLU A 409 -1.45 19.19 16.49
C GLU A 409 -0.94 19.01 15.05
N SER A 410 0.30 18.61 14.86
CA SER A 410 0.91 18.29 13.55
C SER A 410 2.20 17.49 13.71
N GLN A 411 2.64 16.87 12.61
CA GLN A 411 3.93 16.18 12.53
C GLN A 411 5.09 17.15 12.85
N GLU A 412 5.04 18.38 12.36
CA GLU A 412 6.08 19.38 12.53
C GLU A 412 6.22 19.78 14.01
N GLU A 413 5.10 19.98 14.71
CA GLU A 413 5.10 20.24 16.15
C GLU A 413 5.64 19.04 16.95
N ALA A 414 5.26 17.82 16.56
CA ALA A 414 5.76 16.60 17.19
C ALA A 414 7.29 16.49 17.04
N MET A 415 7.83 16.73 15.84
CA MET A 415 9.28 16.74 15.60
C MET A 415 9.99 17.76 16.47
N ALA A 416 9.51 19.00 16.50
CA ALA A 416 10.09 20.06 17.33
C ALA A 416 10.02 19.71 18.83
N GLY A 417 8.90 19.13 19.29
CA GLY A 417 8.69 18.72 20.67
C GLY A 417 9.59 17.56 21.09
N ILE A 418 9.71 16.53 20.26
CA ILE A 418 10.55 15.35 20.52
C ILE A 418 12.02 15.79 20.61
N LEU A 419 12.53 16.46 19.58
CA LEU A 419 13.93 16.93 19.55
C LEU A 419 14.22 17.99 20.63
N GLY A 420 13.22 18.79 21.00
CA GLY A 420 13.31 19.78 22.09
C GLY A 420 13.21 19.18 23.50
N GLY A 421 13.12 17.85 23.66
CA GLY A 421 13.12 17.16 24.96
C GLY A 421 11.80 17.29 25.74
N LYS A 422 10.69 17.63 25.09
CA LYS A 422 9.34 17.64 25.71
C LYS A 422 8.83 16.23 26.01
N VAL A 423 9.28 15.23 25.24
CA VAL A 423 8.89 13.84 25.37
C VAL A 423 9.88 13.09 26.27
N LYS A 424 9.38 12.35 27.24
CA LYS A 424 10.14 11.60 28.24
C LYS A 424 9.78 10.11 28.20
N ALA A 425 10.63 9.29 28.79
CA ALA A 425 10.31 7.87 28.99
C ALA A 425 9.00 7.72 29.80
N GLY A 426 8.09 6.88 29.32
CA GLY A 426 6.77 6.66 29.89
C GLY A 426 5.65 7.50 29.27
N ASP A 427 5.96 8.45 28.38
CA ASP A 427 4.94 9.26 27.71
C ASP A 427 4.28 8.54 26.56
N CYS A 428 3.01 8.82 26.30
CA CYS A 428 2.31 8.50 25.06
C CYS A 428 2.24 9.75 24.17
N VAL A 429 2.99 9.76 23.08
CA VAL A 429 2.96 10.85 22.10
C VAL A 429 1.71 10.73 21.25
N VAL A 430 0.93 11.80 21.19
CA VAL A 430 -0.29 11.90 20.38
C VAL A 430 -0.07 12.94 19.28
N VAL A 431 -0.15 12.50 18.01
CA VAL A 431 -0.13 13.40 16.84
C VAL A 431 -1.50 13.34 16.19
N ARG A 432 -2.26 14.42 16.26
CA ARG A 432 -3.65 14.46 15.76
C ARG A 432 -3.85 15.53 14.70
N TYR A 433 -4.99 15.49 14.00
CA TYR A 433 -5.29 16.28 12.80
C TYR A 433 -4.32 16.01 11.64
N GLU A 434 -3.80 14.78 11.56
CA GLU A 434 -3.02 14.27 10.44
C GLU A 434 -3.76 13.17 9.66
N GLY A 435 -5.04 12.96 9.98
CA GLY A 435 -5.92 12.01 9.28
C GLY A 435 -6.28 12.42 7.86
N PRO A 436 -7.11 11.61 7.17
CA PRO A 436 -7.52 11.86 5.78
C PRO A 436 -8.08 13.27 5.56
N LYS A 437 -8.97 13.72 6.43
CA LYS A 437 -9.62 15.04 6.38
C LYS A 437 -8.76 16.12 7.03
N GLY A 438 -8.20 15.82 8.19
CA GLY A 438 -7.48 16.78 9.05
C GLY A 438 -6.14 17.20 8.50
N GLY A 439 -5.37 16.28 7.97
CA GLY A 439 -4.03 16.47 7.44
C GLY A 439 -3.87 17.46 6.29
N PRO A 440 -4.81 17.66 5.33
CA PRO A 440 -5.51 16.59 4.62
C PRO A 440 -4.56 15.72 3.80
N GLY A 441 -5.02 14.52 3.44
CA GLY A 441 -4.20 13.59 2.66
C GLY A 441 -3.40 12.61 3.53
N MET A 442 -3.62 12.63 4.87
CA MET A 442 -3.10 11.60 5.78
C MET A 442 -1.60 11.33 5.54
N GLN A 443 -0.77 12.36 5.69
CA GLN A 443 0.66 12.27 5.37
C GLN A 443 1.33 11.11 6.10
N GLU A 444 2.23 10.43 5.42
CA GLU A 444 2.99 9.32 5.97
C GLU A 444 4.14 9.84 6.82
N MET A 445 4.18 9.44 8.09
CA MET A 445 5.14 9.93 9.06
C MET A 445 6.24 8.89 9.30
N LEU A 446 7.50 9.31 9.15
CA LEU A 446 8.70 8.54 9.51
C LEU A 446 9.58 9.33 10.49
N SER A 447 9.65 10.63 10.32
CA SER A 447 10.56 11.48 11.11
C SER A 447 10.29 11.44 12.62
N PRO A 448 9.05 11.55 13.14
CA PRO A 448 8.80 11.46 14.58
C PRO A 448 9.22 10.12 15.18
N THR A 449 8.94 9.01 14.48
CA THR A 449 9.29 7.67 14.95
C THR A 449 10.80 7.44 14.94
N SER A 450 11.49 7.91 13.89
CA SER A 450 12.95 7.86 13.79
C SER A 450 13.62 8.72 14.86
N ALA A 451 13.06 9.90 15.18
CA ALA A 451 13.56 10.75 16.26
C ALA A 451 13.45 10.08 17.63
N ILE A 452 12.30 9.47 17.95
CA ILE A 452 12.10 8.69 19.19
C ILE A 452 13.13 7.56 19.29
N MET A 453 13.33 6.80 18.22
CA MET A 453 14.32 5.72 18.17
C MET A 453 15.75 6.25 18.35
N GLY A 454 16.10 7.33 17.63
CA GLY A 454 17.42 7.97 17.69
C GLY A 454 17.79 8.52 19.08
N MET A 455 16.79 8.99 19.83
CA MET A 455 16.94 9.44 21.22
C MET A 455 17.00 8.29 22.24
N GLY A 456 16.84 7.02 21.82
CA GLY A 456 16.85 5.87 22.72
C GLY A 456 15.56 5.70 23.56
N LEU A 457 14.47 6.24 23.06
CA LEU A 457 13.13 6.19 23.69
C LEU A 457 12.20 5.14 23.06
N GLY A 458 12.65 4.40 22.03
CA GLY A 458 11.81 3.48 21.26
C GLY A 458 11.11 2.39 22.05
N ASP A 459 11.71 1.91 23.14
CA ASP A 459 11.12 0.92 24.07
C ASP A 459 10.52 1.54 25.35
N LYS A 460 10.26 2.85 25.34
CA LYS A 460 9.82 3.60 26.52
C LYS A 460 8.70 4.58 26.23
N VAL A 461 8.39 4.83 24.96
CA VAL A 461 7.42 5.80 24.51
C VAL A 461 6.53 5.14 23.48
N ALA A 462 5.21 5.26 23.63
CA ALA A 462 4.26 4.92 22.58
C ALA A 462 3.92 6.16 21.75
N LEU A 463 3.55 5.95 20.48
CA LEU A 463 3.10 7.02 19.60
C LEU A 463 1.78 6.62 18.93
N ILE A 464 0.75 7.48 19.06
CA ILE A 464 -0.55 7.29 18.42
C ILE A 464 -0.89 8.45 17.51
N THR A 465 -1.63 8.17 16.42
CA THR A 465 -2.04 9.21 15.46
C THR A 465 -3.30 8.80 14.70
N ASP A 466 -4.11 9.79 14.33
CA ASP A 466 -5.16 9.65 13.32
C ASP A 466 -4.61 9.68 11.88
N GLY A 467 -3.33 10.02 11.72
CA GLY A 467 -2.55 9.88 10.50
C GLY A 467 -2.05 8.45 10.29
N ARG A 468 -0.95 8.30 9.55
CA ARG A 468 -0.32 7.00 9.27
C ARG A 468 1.20 7.06 9.38
N PHE A 469 1.80 5.90 9.56
CA PHE A 469 3.25 5.75 9.63
C PHE A 469 3.79 5.09 8.38
N SER A 470 5.04 5.41 8.06
CA SER A 470 5.81 4.73 7.03
C SER A 470 5.94 3.23 7.33
N GLY A 471 5.99 2.39 6.29
CA GLY A 471 6.29 0.97 6.41
C GLY A 471 7.63 0.66 7.08
N GLY A 472 8.55 1.65 7.12
CA GLY A 472 9.85 1.56 7.81
C GLY A 472 9.81 1.84 9.31
N THR A 473 8.65 2.15 9.89
CA THR A 473 8.49 2.49 11.32
C THR A 473 8.73 1.28 12.22
N ARG A 474 9.40 1.51 13.37
CA ARG A 474 9.63 0.56 14.46
C ARG A 474 9.08 1.12 15.77
N GLY A 475 8.78 0.22 16.75
CA GLY A 475 8.26 0.57 18.08
C GLY A 475 6.73 0.56 18.15
N ALA A 476 6.18 0.93 19.33
CA ALA A 476 4.75 0.95 19.60
C ALA A 476 4.10 2.18 18.91
N CYS A 477 3.92 2.10 17.59
CA CYS A 477 3.36 3.16 16.76
C CYS A 477 2.00 2.73 16.21
N ILE A 478 0.92 3.32 16.72
CA ILE A 478 -0.46 3.03 16.38
C ILE A 478 -1.00 4.16 15.50
N GLY A 479 -1.29 3.84 14.25
CA GLY A 479 -1.86 4.78 13.28
C GLY A 479 -3.32 4.51 12.95
N HIS A 480 -3.87 5.30 12.04
CA HIS A 480 -5.23 5.15 11.52
C HIS A 480 -6.30 5.21 12.63
N VAL A 481 -6.03 5.88 13.75
CA VAL A 481 -7.01 6.00 14.84
C VAL A 481 -8.29 6.60 14.28
N SER A 482 -9.36 5.85 14.37
CA SER A 482 -10.65 6.19 13.76
C SER A 482 -11.78 6.17 14.80
N PRO A 483 -12.69 7.17 14.70
CA PRO A 483 -12.71 8.32 13.80
C PRO A 483 -11.57 9.32 14.07
N GLU A 484 -11.09 10.03 13.02
CA GLU A 484 -10.02 11.02 13.15
C GLU A 484 -10.45 12.28 13.93
N ALA A 485 -9.50 13.08 14.42
CA ALA A 485 -9.78 14.30 15.18
C ALA A 485 -10.60 15.33 14.38
N ALA A 486 -10.34 15.50 13.10
CA ALA A 486 -11.09 16.40 12.23
C ALA A 486 -12.56 15.98 12.00
N ALA A 487 -12.86 14.68 12.18
CA ALA A 487 -14.22 14.13 12.18
C ALA A 487 -14.82 14.04 13.60
N ARG A 488 -14.22 14.71 14.59
CA ARG A 488 -14.62 14.68 16.01
C ARG A 488 -14.53 13.29 16.64
N GLY A 489 -13.55 12.47 16.24
CA GLY A 489 -13.22 11.25 16.93
C GLY A 489 -12.69 11.49 18.35
N PRO A 490 -12.70 10.47 19.23
CA PRO A 490 -12.27 10.60 20.63
C PRO A 490 -10.86 11.15 20.80
N ILE A 491 -9.95 10.90 19.86
CA ILE A 491 -8.59 11.45 19.88
C ILE A 491 -8.57 12.99 19.93
N ALA A 492 -9.61 13.66 19.41
CA ALA A 492 -9.74 15.12 19.49
C ALA A 492 -10.04 15.61 20.91
N ALA A 493 -10.65 14.78 21.76
CA ALA A 493 -11.01 15.11 23.13
C ALA A 493 -9.83 15.05 24.11
N LEU A 494 -8.71 14.43 23.73
CA LEU A 494 -7.54 14.27 24.58
C LEU A 494 -6.96 15.62 25.03
N GLN A 495 -6.54 15.66 26.30
CA GLN A 495 -5.82 16.77 26.90
C GLN A 495 -4.45 16.29 27.41
N PRO A 496 -3.44 17.19 27.49
CA PRO A 496 -2.13 16.82 28.05
C PRO A 496 -2.25 16.20 29.43
N GLY A 497 -1.62 15.04 29.61
CA GLY A 497 -1.64 14.28 30.87
C GLY A 497 -2.76 13.24 31.00
N ASP A 498 -3.72 13.18 30.06
CA ASP A 498 -4.69 12.05 30.05
C ASP A 498 -3.94 10.72 29.91
N VAL A 499 -4.33 9.73 30.71
CA VAL A 499 -3.67 8.42 30.72
C VAL A 499 -4.23 7.56 29.59
N ILE A 500 -3.34 7.10 28.71
CA ILE A 500 -3.66 6.23 27.59
C ILE A 500 -3.14 4.83 27.92
N GLU A 501 -4.00 3.82 27.74
CA GLU A 501 -3.69 2.41 27.91
C GLU A 501 -3.71 1.70 26.56
N ILE A 502 -2.64 0.95 26.28
CA ILE A 502 -2.45 0.16 25.07
C ILE A 502 -2.17 -1.29 25.47
N ASP A 503 -2.99 -2.24 25.05
CA ASP A 503 -2.72 -3.67 25.17
C ASP A 503 -2.75 -4.33 23.78
N LEU A 504 -1.57 -4.54 23.19
CA LEU A 504 -1.43 -5.15 21.87
C LEU A 504 -1.83 -6.64 21.87
N THR A 505 -1.80 -7.30 23.03
CA THR A 505 -2.22 -8.70 23.17
C THR A 505 -3.73 -8.81 23.20
N ALA A 506 -4.40 -7.94 23.97
CA ALA A 506 -5.85 -7.84 24.03
C ALA A 506 -6.44 -7.08 22.84
N ARG A 507 -5.59 -6.35 22.08
CA ARG A 507 -5.96 -5.48 20.97
C ARG A 507 -6.85 -4.32 21.40
N THR A 508 -6.49 -3.65 22.48
CA THR A 508 -7.22 -2.50 23.00
C THR A 508 -6.40 -1.21 22.93
N LEU A 509 -7.10 -0.10 22.70
CA LEU A 509 -6.58 1.26 22.75
C LEU A 509 -7.60 2.14 23.47
N ASP A 510 -7.31 2.46 24.71
CA ASP A 510 -8.23 3.17 25.59
C ASP A 510 -7.59 4.40 26.23
N VAL A 511 -8.42 5.34 26.65
CA VAL A 511 -8.05 6.45 27.52
C VAL A 511 -8.85 6.35 28.82
N HIS A 512 -8.23 6.69 29.95
CA HIS A 512 -8.88 6.66 31.26
C HIS A 512 -9.85 7.84 31.42
N LEU A 513 -10.84 7.92 30.53
CA LEU A 513 -11.95 8.86 30.54
C LEU A 513 -13.26 8.11 30.39
N THR A 514 -14.30 8.60 31.06
CA THR A 514 -15.66 8.09 30.81
C THR A 514 -16.19 8.58 29.47
N SER A 515 -17.14 7.87 28.89
CA SER A 515 -17.80 8.29 27.64
C SER A 515 -18.42 9.68 27.74
N GLY A 516 -18.99 10.04 28.92
CA GLY A 516 -19.55 11.37 29.15
C GLY A 516 -18.49 12.47 29.18
N GLU A 517 -17.29 12.21 29.72
CA GLU A 517 -16.18 13.18 29.69
C GLU A 517 -15.68 13.40 28.25
N ILE A 518 -15.52 12.32 27.49
CA ILE A 518 -15.13 12.40 26.06
C ILE A 518 -16.16 13.24 25.31
N GLU A 519 -17.45 12.94 25.46
CA GLU A 519 -18.54 13.62 24.76
C GLU A 519 -18.60 15.11 25.14
N ASN A 520 -18.50 15.45 26.42
CA ASN A 520 -18.48 16.84 26.88
C ASN A 520 -17.30 17.63 26.30
N ARG A 521 -16.10 17.03 26.27
CA ARG A 521 -14.92 17.64 25.67
C ARG A 521 -15.09 17.84 24.16
N LEU A 522 -15.65 16.83 23.44
CA LEU A 522 -15.92 16.95 22.00
C LEU A 522 -16.94 18.06 21.70
N GLN A 523 -18.00 18.20 22.52
CA GLN A 523 -19.00 19.26 22.34
C GLN A 523 -18.40 20.65 22.52
N ALA A 524 -17.42 20.82 23.40
CA ALA A 524 -16.73 22.09 23.65
C ALA A 524 -15.75 22.49 22.54
N LEU A 525 -15.35 21.57 21.65
CA LEU A 525 -14.42 21.87 20.56
C LEU A 525 -15.07 22.76 19.49
N PRO A 526 -14.33 23.76 18.96
CA PRO A 526 -14.79 24.52 17.81
C PRO A 526 -14.92 23.61 16.57
N PRO A 527 -15.68 24.03 15.54
CA PRO A 527 -15.69 23.35 14.26
C PRO A 527 -14.28 23.27 13.65
N PHE A 528 -13.92 22.11 13.12
CA PHE A 528 -12.63 21.92 12.45
C PHE A 528 -12.51 22.85 11.24
N GLN A 529 -11.37 23.52 11.12
CA GLN A 529 -11.03 24.35 9.97
C GLN A 529 -9.77 23.80 9.30
N SER A 530 -9.88 23.44 8.02
CA SER A 530 -8.74 22.93 7.26
C SER A 530 -7.63 23.98 7.14
N ARG A 531 -6.41 23.59 7.45
CA ARG A 531 -5.22 24.44 7.39
C ARG A 531 -4.63 24.56 5.98
N THR A 532 -5.14 23.80 5.00
CA THR A 532 -4.60 23.82 3.63
C THR A 532 -5.11 25.00 2.81
N THR A 533 -4.23 25.57 1.98
CA THR A 533 -4.58 26.58 0.96
C THR A 533 -4.82 25.96 -0.41
N SER A 534 -4.38 24.71 -0.63
CA SER A 534 -4.52 23.99 -1.90
C SER A 534 -5.97 23.74 -2.27
N LYS A 535 -6.36 24.13 -3.49
CA LYS A 535 -7.71 23.87 -4.01
C LYS A 535 -8.01 22.37 -4.12
N TRP A 536 -7.00 21.57 -4.48
CA TRP A 536 -7.14 20.11 -4.57
C TRP A 536 -7.35 19.49 -3.18
N LEU A 537 -6.46 19.77 -2.25
CA LEU A 537 -6.55 19.22 -0.89
C LEU A 537 -7.81 19.67 -0.15
N LYS A 538 -8.34 20.88 -0.44
CA LYS A 538 -9.64 21.32 0.09
C LYS A 538 -10.79 20.45 -0.43
N ARG A 539 -10.80 20.13 -1.73
CA ARG A 539 -11.82 19.22 -2.30
C ARG A 539 -11.69 17.82 -1.71
N TYR A 540 -10.45 17.32 -1.63
CA TYR A 540 -10.18 16.01 -1.03
C TYR A 540 -10.69 15.97 0.43
N SER A 541 -10.30 16.91 1.28
CA SER A 541 -10.73 17.01 2.67
C SER A 541 -12.26 17.06 2.85
N TYR A 542 -12.99 17.62 1.87
CA TYR A 542 -14.45 17.71 1.92
C TYR A 542 -15.12 16.36 1.63
N PHE A 543 -14.61 15.60 0.66
CA PHE A 543 -15.23 14.36 0.20
C PHE A 543 -14.68 13.09 0.86
N VAL A 544 -13.49 13.15 1.45
CA VAL A 544 -12.82 11.96 1.97
C VAL A 544 -13.52 11.42 3.21
N THR A 545 -13.65 10.09 3.26
CA THR A 545 -14.10 9.31 4.43
C THR A 545 -12.97 9.07 5.42
N SER A 546 -13.26 8.44 6.55
CA SER A 546 -12.28 8.09 7.58
C SER A 546 -11.40 6.90 7.15
N ALA A 547 -10.32 6.65 7.89
CA ALA A 547 -9.35 5.59 7.58
C ALA A 547 -9.94 4.18 7.72
N ASP A 548 -10.87 3.97 8.62
CA ASP A 548 -11.59 2.70 8.82
C ASP A 548 -12.41 2.25 7.60
N THR A 549 -12.71 3.17 6.68
CA THR A 549 -13.38 2.89 5.40
C THR A 549 -12.45 3.03 4.19
N GLY A 550 -11.13 3.09 4.43
CA GLY A 550 -10.11 3.18 3.38
C GLY A 550 -9.80 4.60 2.90
N ALA A 551 -10.31 5.66 3.56
CA ALA A 551 -10.11 7.06 3.17
C ALA A 551 -10.44 7.31 1.69
N VAL A 552 -11.61 6.87 1.23
CA VAL A 552 -12.10 7.03 -0.15
C VAL A 552 -12.89 8.33 -0.31
N LEU A 553 -13.03 8.81 -1.55
CA LEU A 553 -13.91 9.95 -1.82
C LEU A 553 -15.37 9.46 -1.90
N SER A 554 -16.21 10.04 -1.05
CA SER A 554 -17.66 9.77 -1.03
C SER A 554 -18.43 10.94 -1.63
N THR A 555 -19.45 10.63 -2.45
CA THR A 555 -20.38 11.64 -2.98
C THR A 555 -21.29 12.23 -1.90
N ASP A 556 -21.39 11.57 -0.74
CA ASP A 556 -22.23 11.99 0.39
C ASP A 556 -21.50 12.99 1.32
N GLY A 557 -20.40 13.60 0.86
CA GLY A 557 -19.66 14.63 1.57
C GLY A 557 -18.85 14.10 2.74
N GLY A 558 -18.35 12.86 2.65
CA GLY A 558 -17.47 12.26 3.67
C GLY A 558 -18.16 12.04 5.04
N ARG A 559 -19.47 11.79 5.04
CA ARG A 559 -20.27 11.48 6.24
C ARG A 559 -20.16 10.03 6.62
#